data_1c4c2936fcfc5ed7621e5bc3bbc82ce2
#
_entry.id   1c4c2936fcfc5ed7621e5bc3bbc82ce2
#
_cell.length_a   1.000
_cell.length_b   1.000
_cell.length_c   1.000
_cell.angle_alpha   90.00
_cell.angle_beta   90.00
_cell.angle_gamma   90.00
#
_symmetry.space_group_name_H-M   'P 1'
#
loop_
_entity.id
_entity.type
_entity.pdbx_description
1 polymer ?
#
loop_
_entity_poly.entity_id
_entity_poly.type
_entity_poly.pdbx_seq_one_letter_code
_entity_poly.pdbx_strand_id
1 'polypeptide(L)'
;MSTLKKRRPSPAMIVAVIALFVALAGTAYAAQTINGGAIMKQTIGAGKIKHKTLTGYQINTNKLGVVPAAQSAVRASHTYWAVVNNPAGTGNASLARASDAGITATEGGGAVSVVFPVNISGCANVAARNNAGTTVPGAGTAQTNTSPANANAVEVHTRDEKGANADADFHLIVICP
;
A
#
# COMPACT_ATOMS: atom_id res chain seq x y z
N MET A 1 86.30 15.89 -20.00
CA MET A 1 85.50 15.01 -19.10
C MET A 1 85.06 15.83 -17.90
N SER A 2 83.81 16.21 -17.81
CA SER A 2 83.22 17.00 -16.73
C SER A 2 82.89 16.05 -15.59
N THR A 3 83.56 16.10 -14.47
CA THR A 3 83.30 15.31 -13.26
C THR A 3 82.00 15.83 -12.63
N LEU A 4 80.92 15.11 -12.72
CA LEU A 4 79.65 15.37 -12.02
C LEU A 4 79.92 15.26 -10.49
N LYS A 5 80.00 16.40 -9.83
CA LYS A 5 80.17 16.50 -8.38
C LYS A 5 78.90 15.93 -7.68
N LYS A 6 79.02 14.74 -7.11
CA LYS A 6 77.93 14.04 -6.42
C LYS A 6 77.54 14.89 -5.19
N ARG A 7 76.46 15.68 -5.33
CA ARG A 7 75.86 16.47 -4.25
C ARG A 7 75.12 15.55 -3.28
N ARG A 8 75.53 15.54 -2.06
CA ARG A 8 74.82 14.83 -0.99
C ARG A 8 73.51 15.58 -0.72
N PRO A 9 72.37 14.88 -0.59
CA PRO A 9 71.10 15.55 -0.28
C PRO A 9 71.21 16.28 1.08
N SER A 10 70.65 17.49 1.15
CA SER A 10 70.64 18.25 2.40
C SER A 10 69.65 17.62 3.39
N PRO A 11 69.90 17.73 4.71
CA PRO A 11 68.95 17.23 5.71
C PRO A 11 67.49 17.74 5.48
N ALA A 12 67.36 19.00 5.06
CA ALA A 12 66.07 19.61 4.73
C ALA A 12 65.37 18.93 3.55
N MET A 13 66.13 18.46 2.54
CA MET A 13 65.56 17.74 1.39
C MET A 13 65.04 16.36 1.83
N ILE A 14 65.70 15.67 2.72
CA ILE A 14 65.26 14.38 3.25
C ILE A 14 63.94 14.55 4.02
N VAL A 15 63.85 15.57 4.87
CA VAL A 15 62.60 15.85 5.60
C VAL A 15 61.45 16.22 4.66
N ALA A 16 61.73 17.03 3.63
CA ALA A 16 60.71 17.40 2.65
C ALA A 16 60.17 16.20 1.86
N VAL A 17 61.03 15.25 1.49
CA VAL A 17 60.61 14.02 0.78
C VAL A 17 59.78 13.13 1.73
N ILE A 18 60.19 12.97 2.98
CA ILE A 18 59.39 12.19 3.94
C ILE A 18 58.04 12.84 4.18
N ALA A 19 57.97 14.18 4.33
CA ALA A 19 56.70 14.89 4.49
C ALA A 19 55.78 14.74 3.27
N LEU A 20 56.36 14.74 2.05
CA LEU A 20 55.60 14.52 0.81
C LEU A 20 55.00 13.09 0.78
N PHE A 21 55.78 12.07 1.15
CA PHE A 21 55.26 10.69 1.21
C PHE A 21 54.15 10.53 2.26
N VAL A 22 54.27 11.14 3.41
CA VAL A 22 53.24 11.13 4.44
C VAL A 22 51.99 11.86 3.99
N ALA A 23 52.09 12.99 3.31
CA ALA A 23 50.99 13.74 2.77
C ALA A 23 50.23 12.96 1.65
N LEU A 24 50.98 12.29 0.77
CA LEU A 24 50.40 11.49 -0.31
C LEU A 24 49.77 10.20 0.22
N ALA A 25 50.32 9.55 1.21
CA ALA A 25 49.78 8.37 1.85
C ALA A 25 48.44 8.67 2.59
N GLY A 26 48.34 9.86 3.21
CA GLY A 26 47.14 10.30 3.92
C GLY A 26 45.94 10.49 3.01
N THR A 27 46.15 10.97 1.78
CA THR A 27 45.07 11.18 0.81
C THR A 27 44.53 9.90 0.17
N ALA A 28 45.39 8.86 0.04
CA ALA A 28 44.99 7.56 -0.49
C ALA A 28 43.99 6.80 0.44
N TYR A 29 44.08 7.05 1.75
CA TYR A 29 43.18 6.42 2.72
C TYR A 29 41.78 7.02 2.72
N ALA A 30 41.61 8.28 2.31
CA ALA A 30 40.29 8.96 2.25
C ALA A 30 39.44 8.51 1.05
N ALA A 31 40.02 7.88 0.03
CA ALA A 31 39.30 7.38 -1.14
C ALA A 31 38.81 5.93 -0.99
N GLN A 32 39.09 5.29 0.12
CA GLN A 32 38.60 3.93 0.37
C GLN A 32 37.09 3.96 0.60
N THR A 33 36.38 3.14 -0.14
CA THR A 33 34.93 2.91 0.05
C THR A 33 34.66 2.61 1.53
N ILE A 34 33.86 3.44 2.17
CA ILE A 34 33.48 3.25 3.57
C ILE A 34 32.70 1.95 3.67
N ASN A 35 33.28 0.94 4.28
CA ASN A 35 32.60 -0.31 4.57
C ASN A 35 31.51 -0.03 5.63
N GLY A 36 30.25 -0.41 5.32
CA GLY A 36 29.13 -0.24 6.24
C GLY A 36 29.35 -0.84 7.64
N GLY A 37 30.21 -1.89 7.75
CA GLY A 37 30.63 -2.45 9.04
C GLY A 37 31.49 -1.54 9.90
N ALA A 38 32.16 -0.53 9.30
CA ALA A 38 32.96 0.47 10.01
C ALA A 38 32.10 1.62 10.57
N ILE A 39 30.84 1.71 10.19
CA ILE A 39 29.90 2.72 10.68
C ILE A 39 29.28 2.20 11.98
N MET A 40 29.51 2.92 13.08
CA MET A 40 28.88 2.57 14.34
C MET A 40 27.35 2.63 14.25
N LYS A 41 26.68 1.72 14.95
CA LYS A 41 25.21 1.70 14.99
C LYS A 41 24.66 3.05 15.47
N GLN A 42 23.57 3.50 14.87
CA GLN A 42 22.83 4.73 15.23
C GLN A 42 23.60 6.05 15.03
N THR A 43 24.70 6.06 14.27
CA THR A 43 25.50 7.27 14.03
C THR A 43 25.06 8.06 12.80
N ILE A 44 24.28 7.47 11.89
CA ILE A 44 23.79 8.16 10.71
C ILE A 44 22.43 8.79 11.02
N GLY A 45 22.44 10.10 11.24
CA GLY A 45 21.19 10.86 11.43
C GLY A 45 20.40 11.00 10.12
N ALA A 46 19.07 11.17 10.24
CA ALA A 46 18.15 11.26 9.10
C ALA A 46 18.54 12.33 8.07
N GLY A 47 19.13 13.47 8.52
CA GLY A 47 19.59 14.55 7.63
C GLY A 47 20.81 14.21 6.76
N LYS A 48 21.45 13.05 7.00
CA LYS A 48 22.58 12.56 6.17
C LYS A 48 22.14 11.66 5.03
N ILE A 49 20.87 11.27 5.01
CA ILE A 49 20.29 10.45 3.95
C ILE A 49 19.51 11.37 3.03
N LYS A 50 19.86 11.38 1.75
CA LYS A 50 19.15 12.19 0.75
C LYS A 50 17.70 11.70 0.63
N HIS A 51 16.74 12.63 0.65
CA HIS A 51 15.33 12.29 0.49
C HIS A 51 15.07 11.50 -0.80
N LYS A 52 14.18 10.50 -0.71
CA LYS A 52 13.75 9.64 -1.83
C LYS A 52 14.86 8.78 -2.48
N THR A 53 15.96 8.53 -1.80
CA THR A 53 17.06 7.69 -2.32
C THR A 53 17.06 6.26 -1.81
N LEU A 54 16.40 5.99 -0.67
CA LEU A 54 16.25 4.63 -0.16
C LEU A 54 14.98 4.00 -0.76
N THR A 55 15.15 2.85 -1.37
CA THR A 55 14.06 2.03 -1.94
C THR A 55 13.91 0.74 -1.13
N GLY A 56 12.88 -0.05 -1.40
CA GLY A 56 12.67 -1.35 -0.77
C GLY A 56 13.83 -2.34 -0.98
N TYR A 57 14.69 -2.11 -1.98
CA TYR A 57 15.88 -2.93 -2.21
C TYR A 57 16.98 -2.71 -1.15
N GLN A 58 17.13 -1.47 -0.67
CA GLN A 58 18.12 -1.12 0.35
C GLN A 58 17.61 -1.33 1.79
N ILE A 59 16.30 -1.56 1.94
CA ILE A 59 15.67 -1.68 3.27
C ILE A 59 15.14 -3.11 3.43
N ASN A 60 15.56 -3.79 4.51
CA ASN A 60 14.94 -5.07 4.86
C ASN A 60 13.53 -4.83 5.42
N THR A 61 12.53 -4.88 4.55
CA THR A 61 11.13 -4.61 4.89
C THR A 61 10.55 -5.55 5.94
N ASN A 62 11.08 -6.78 6.04
CA ASN A 62 10.66 -7.76 7.04
C ASN A 62 11.11 -7.40 8.47
N LYS A 63 12.06 -6.48 8.60
CA LYS A 63 12.56 -5.97 9.89
C LYS A 63 12.08 -4.56 10.23
N LEU A 64 11.34 -3.93 9.32
CA LEU A 64 10.66 -2.69 9.63
C LEU A 64 9.49 -3.01 10.56
N GLY A 65 9.40 -2.29 11.67
CA GLY A 65 8.18 -2.28 12.47
C GLY A 65 7.00 -1.73 11.67
N VAL A 66 5.81 -1.81 12.23
CA VAL A 66 4.61 -1.30 11.57
C VAL A 66 4.75 0.20 11.30
N VAL A 67 4.81 0.57 10.00
CA VAL A 67 4.78 1.97 9.57
C VAL A 67 3.32 2.41 9.56
N PRO A 68 2.91 3.45 10.32
CA PRO A 68 1.50 3.85 10.45
C PRO A 68 0.79 4.06 9.11
N ALA A 69 1.48 4.66 8.13
CA ALA A 69 0.93 4.85 6.78
C ALA A 69 0.74 3.53 6.00
N ALA A 70 1.66 2.56 6.16
CA ALA A 70 1.54 1.24 5.53
C ALA A 70 0.42 0.43 6.19
N GLN A 71 0.25 0.53 7.51
CA GLN A 71 -0.86 -0.11 8.21
C GLN A 71 -2.22 0.43 7.75
N SER A 72 -2.34 1.73 7.51
CA SER A 72 -3.55 2.32 6.94
C SER A 72 -3.83 1.82 5.52
N ALA A 73 -2.80 1.66 4.69
CA ALA A 73 -2.93 1.10 3.34
C ALA A 73 -3.36 -0.37 3.35
N VAL A 74 -2.81 -1.18 4.27
CA VAL A 74 -3.22 -2.59 4.44
C VAL A 74 -4.68 -2.68 4.89
N ARG A 75 -5.11 -1.84 5.83
CA ARG A 75 -6.53 -1.80 6.26
C ARG A 75 -7.46 -1.35 5.14
N ALA A 76 -7.05 -0.38 4.32
CA ALA A 76 -7.83 0.06 3.16
C ALA A 76 -7.99 -1.05 2.11
N SER A 77 -7.01 -1.96 1.97
CA SER A 77 -7.09 -3.10 1.04
C SER A 77 -8.07 -4.19 1.48
N HIS A 78 -8.52 -4.18 2.73
CA HIS A 78 -9.51 -5.12 3.28
C HIS A 78 -10.93 -4.53 3.34
N THR A 79 -11.14 -3.40 2.69
CA THR A 79 -12.47 -2.77 2.58
C THR A 79 -12.94 -2.85 1.13
N TYR A 80 -14.01 -3.59 0.92
CA TYR A 80 -14.66 -3.72 -0.37
C TYR A 80 -15.98 -2.96 -0.35
N TRP A 81 -16.37 -2.42 -1.49
CA TRP A 81 -17.66 -1.75 -1.63
C TRP A 81 -18.23 -1.97 -3.03
N ALA A 82 -19.55 -1.93 -3.12
CA ALA A 82 -20.30 -2.01 -4.36
C ALA A 82 -21.47 -1.04 -4.34
N VAL A 83 -21.74 -0.41 -5.46
CA VAL A 83 -22.97 0.32 -5.76
C VAL A 83 -23.73 -0.47 -6.78
N VAL A 84 -24.90 -0.92 -6.40
CA VAL A 84 -25.75 -1.79 -7.23
C VAL A 84 -26.98 -1.03 -7.68
N ASN A 85 -27.20 -1.07 -8.99
CA ASN A 85 -28.41 -0.61 -9.63
C ASN A 85 -29.37 -1.79 -9.74
N ASN A 86 -30.50 -1.71 -9.05
CA ASN A 86 -31.55 -2.73 -9.04
C ASN A 86 -32.94 -2.09 -9.29
N PRO A 87 -33.23 -1.75 -10.55
CA PRO A 87 -34.45 -1.03 -10.92
C PRO A 87 -35.66 -1.88 -10.67
N ALA A 88 -36.68 -1.28 -10.05
CA ALA A 88 -37.91 -1.94 -9.65
C ALA A 88 -38.60 -2.70 -10.83
N GLY A 89 -38.93 -3.98 -10.57
CA GLY A 89 -39.71 -4.81 -11.48
C GLY A 89 -38.96 -5.33 -12.70
N THR A 90 -37.64 -5.22 -12.76
CA THR A 90 -36.86 -5.72 -13.91
C THR A 90 -36.21 -7.08 -13.66
N GLY A 91 -36.02 -7.47 -12.40
CA GLY A 91 -35.32 -8.71 -12.04
C GLY A 91 -33.82 -8.72 -12.47
N ASN A 92 -33.24 -7.56 -12.72
CA ASN A 92 -31.93 -7.40 -13.29
C ASN A 92 -31.07 -6.44 -12.45
N ALA A 93 -30.46 -6.95 -11.40
CA ALA A 93 -29.45 -6.19 -10.69
C ALA A 93 -28.16 -6.09 -11.52
N SER A 94 -27.56 -4.94 -11.53
CA SER A 94 -26.27 -4.69 -12.19
C SER A 94 -25.34 -3.87 -11.33
N LEU A 95 -24.04 -4.13 -11.47
CA LEU A 95 -23.04 -3.35 -10.76
C LEU A 95 -22.83 -1.99 -11.44
N ALA A 96 -23.16 -0.90 -10.73
CA ALA A 96 -22.90 0.44 -11.22
C ALA A 96 -21.45 0.87 -11.00
N ARG A 97 -20.91 0.58 -9.82
CA ARG A 97 -19.51 0.88 -9.42
C ARG A 97 -19.07 -0.08 -8.32
N ALA A 98 -17.77 -0.37 -8.24
CA ALA A 98 -17.20 -1.20 -7.19
C ALA A 98 -15.74 -0.84 -6.90
N SER A 99 -15.24 -1.30 -5.76
CA SER A 99 -13.84 -1.17 -5.34
C SER A 99 -12.89 -2.07 -6.13
N ASP A 100 -13.40 -3.14 -6.75
CA ASP A 100 -12.62 -4.12 -7.49
C ASP A 100 -13.38 -4.59 -8.74
N ALA A 101 -12.67 -4.79 -9.85
CA ALA A 101 -13.25 -5.23 -11.12
C ALA A 101 -13.77 -6.68 -11.09
N GLY A 102 -13.34 -7.49 -10.11
CA GLY A 102 -13.82 -8.86 -9.92
C GLY A 102 -15.14 -8.98 -9.15
N ILE A 103 -15.72 -7.86 -8.67
CA ILE A 103 -17.02 -7.86 -7.99
C ILE A 103 -18.13 -7.97 -9.04
N THR A 104 -19.10 -8.80 -8.76
CA THR A 104 -20.30 -8.96 -9.61
C THR A 104 -21.57 -8.89 -8.78
N ALA A 105 -22.68 -8.48 -9.39
CA ALA A 105 -23.99 -8.46 -8.75
C ALA A 105 -25.00 -9.15 -9.66
N THR A 106 -25.81 -10.05 -9.08
CA THR A 106 -26.87 -10.78 -9.78
C THR A 106 -28.09 -10.89 -8.89
N GLU A 107 -29.27 -10.74 -9.47
CA GLU A 107 -30.52 -10.89 -8.75
C GLU A 107 -31.05 -12.33 -8.85
N GLY A 108 -31.62 -12.83 -7.75
CA GLY A 108 -32.28 -14.13 -7.70
C GLY A 108 -33.07 -14.32 -6.41
N GLY A 109 -34.31 -14.83 -6.53
CA GLY A 109 -35.11 -15.16 -5.34
C GLY A 109 -35.51 -13.98 -4.43
N GLY A 110 -35.56 -12.76 -4.97
CA GLY A 110 -35.93 -11.56 -4.21
C GLY A 110 -34.78 -10.98 -3.37
N ALA A 111 -33.56 -11.38 -3.68
CA ALA A 111 -32.33 -10.82 -3.14
C ALA A 111 -31.32 -10.57 -4.25
N VAL A 112 -30.42 -9.64 -4.02
CA VAL A 112 -29.26 -9.44 -4.88
C VAL A 112 -28.04 -10.08 -4.24
N SER A 113 -27.43 -11.04 -4.95
CA SER A 113 -26.16 -11.64 -4.57
C SER A 113 -25.01 -10.80 -5.13
N VAL A 114 -24.21 -10.22 -4.25
CA VAL A 114 -22.99 -9.50 -4.60
C VAL A 114 -21.80 -10.40 -4.28
N VAL A 115 -21.07 -10.81 -5.32
CA VAL A 115 -19.93 -11.75 -5.21
C VAL A 115 -18.62 -10.97 -5.27
N PHE A 116 -17.73 -11.27 -4.35
CA PHE A 116 -16.39 -10.67 -4.21
C PHE A 116 -15.29 -11.63 -4.69
N PRO A 117 -14.15 -11.15 -5.15
CA PRO A 117 -13.04 -12.01 -5.59
C PRO A 117 -12.33 -12.74 -4.44
N VAL A 118 -12.74 -12.50 -3.20
CA VAL A 118 -12.13 -13.07 -1.97
C VAL A 118 -13.20 -13.66 -1.07
N ASN A 119 -12.79 -14.53 -0.15
CA ASN A 119 -13.67 -15.05 0.89
C ASN A 119 -14.01 -13.94 1.91
N ILE A 120 -15.28 -13.65 2.08
CA ILE A 120 -15.80 -12.59 2.96
C ILE A 120 -16.65 -13.13 4.12
N SER A 121 -16.63 -14.45 4.37
CA SER A 121 -17.47 -15.08 5.41
C SER A 121 -17.18 -14.59 6.83
N GLY A 122 -15.95 -14.11 7.09
CA GLY A 122 -15.52 -13.52 8.37
C GLY A 122 -15.61 -11.99 8.43
N CYS A 123 -16.15 -11.35 7.40
CA CYS A 123 -16.19 -9.90 7.28
C CYS A 123 -17.51 -9.33 7.81
N ALA A 124 -17.45 -8.09 8.33
CA ALA A 124 -18.66 -7.31 8.62
C ALA A 124 -19.18 -6.68 7.33
N ASN A 125 -20.50 -6.68 7.16
CA ASN A 125 -21.12 -6.08 6.00
C ASN A 125 -22.29 -5.19 6.38
N VAL A 126 -22.52 -4.12 5.62
CA VAL A 126 -23.64 -3.21 5.80
C VAL A 126 -24.12 -2.74 4.42
N ALA A 127 -25.41 -2.73 4.21
CA ALA A 127 -26.01 -2.13 3.03
C ALA A 127 -26.97 -1.01 3.43
N ALA A 128 -27.08 -0.02 2.55
CA ALA A 128 -28.04 1.05 2.67
C ALA A 128 -28.71 1.27 1.32
N ARG A 129 -30.05 1.46 1.32
CA ARG A 129 -30.74 1.92 0.13
C ARG A 129 -30.20 3.27 -0.29
N ASN A 130 -29.86 3.37 -1.53
CA ASN A 130 -29.39 4.61 -2.12
C ASN A 130 -29.66 4.55 -3.62
N ASN A 131 -29.49 5.64 -4.31
CA ASN A 131 -29.63 5.68 -5.74
C ASN A 131 -28.26 5.50 -6.42
N ALA A 132 -28.16 4.55 -7.33
CA ALA A 132 -27.00 4.40 -8.20
C ALA A 132 -26.93 5.51 -9.28
N GLY A 133 -28.04 6.22 -9.50
CA GLY A 133 -28.21 7.31 -10.44
C GLY A 133 -28.51 8.67 -9.78
N THR A 134 -29.42 9.42 -10.37
CA THR A 134 -29.74 10.83 -10.02
C THR A 134 -31.06 11.01 -9.26
N THR A 135 -31.87 9.99 -9.09
CA THR A 135 -33.17 10.05 -8.40
C THR A 135 -33.02 9.81 -6.89
N VAL A 136 -33.81 10.51 -6.08
CA VAL A 136 -33.80 10.29 -4.63
C VAL A 136 -34.36 8.90 -4.35
N PRO A 137 -33.70 8.05 -3.54
CA PRO A 137 -34.22 6.73 -3.20
C PRO A 137 -35.52 6.88 -2.41
N GLY A 138 -36.52 6.04 -2.72
CA GLY A 138 -37.71 5.90 -1.89
C GLY A 138 -37.38 5.42 -0.47
N ALA A 139 -38.27 5.66 0.48
CA ALA A 139 -38.11 5.14 1.83
C ALA A 139 -38.12 3.60 1.83
N GLY A 140 -37.44 3.00 2.82
CA GLY A 140 -37.30 1.56 2.97
C GLY A 140 -35.95 1.16 3.54
N THR A 141 -35.66 -0.13 3.59
CA THR A 141 -34.45 -0.68 4.20
C THR A 141 -33.67 -1.57 3.24
N ALA A 142 -32.37 -1.72 3.48
CA ALA A 142 -31.55 -2.79 2.94
C ALA A 142 -31.03 -3.65 4.09
N GLN A 143 -31.13 -4.96 3.95
CA GLN A 143 -30.67 -5.94 4.91
C GLN A 143 -29.64 -6.83 4.23
N THR A 144 -28.58 -7.18 4.95
CA THR A 144 -27.50 -8.03 4.45
C THR A 144 -27.51 -9.38 5.16
N ASN A 145 -27.20 -10.42 4.40
CA ASN A 145 -26.92 -11.75 4.92
C ASN A 145 -25.68 -12.33 4.20
N THR A 146 -24.81 -13.00 4.94
CA THR A 146 -23.74 -13.80 4.32
C THR A 146 -24.37 -14.99 3.60
N SER A 147 -24.05 -15.22 2.34
CA SER A 147 -24.63 -16.33 1.60
C SER A 147 -24.14 -17.67 2.16
N PRO A 148 -25.03 -18.58 2.59
CA PRO A 148 -24.59 -19.89 3.07
C PRO A 148 -24.06 -20.80 1.95
N ALA A 149 -24.41 -20.50 0.70
CA ALA A 149 -24.00 -21.26 -0.47
C ALA A 149 -22.66 -20.77 -1.07
N ASN A 150 -22.25 -19.54 -0.78
CA ASN A 150 -21.05 -18.95 -1.36
C ASN A 150 -20.34 -18.05 -0.35
N ALA A 151 -19.20 -18.50 0.19
CA ALA A 151 -18.39 -17.76 1.15
C ALA A 151 -17.84 -16.42 0.61
N ASN A 152 -17.95 -16.18 -0.69
CA ASN A 152 -17.51 -14.95 -1.34
C ASN A 152 -18.68 -13.99 -1.60
N ALA A 153 -19.92 -14.29 -1.17
CA ALA A 153 -21.10 -13.52 -1.51
C ALA A 153 -21.81 -12.94 -0.28
N VAL A 154 -22.35 -11.74 -0.45
CA VAL A 154 -23.36 -11.13 0.42
C VAL A 154 -24.68 -11.08 -0.33
N GLU A 155 -25.73 -11.57 0.31
CA GLU A 155 -27.11 -11.41 -0.15
C GLU A 155 -27.68 -10.12 0.44
N VAL A 156 -28.23 -9.26 -0.42
CA VAL A 156 -28.85 -8.00 -0.01
C VAL A 156 -30.33 -8.04 -0.36
N HIS A 157 -31.15 -7.90 0.67
CA HIS A 157 -32.61 -7.79 0.55
C HIS A 157 -33.00 -6.33 0.72
N THR A 158 -33.63 -5.75 -0.29
CA THR A 158 -34.20 -4.42 -0.20
C THR A 158 -35.70 -4.51 0.03
N ARG A 159 -36.22 -3.62 0.89
CA ARG A 159 -37.61 -3.60 1.31
C ARG A 159 -38.17 -2.19 1.22
N ASP A 160 -39.48 -2.10 0.94
CA ASP A 160 -40.22 -0.84 0.97
C ASP A 160 -40.52 -0.38 2.41
N GLU A 161 -41.26 0.73 2.56
CA GLU A 161 -41.69 1.29 3.86
C GLU A 161 -42.63 0.34 4.63
N LYS A 162 -43.31 -0.57 3.98
CA LYS A 162 -44.25 -1.54 4.58
C LYS A 162 -43.53 -2.84 4.93
N GLY A 163 -42.24 -2.96 4.66
CA GLY A 163 -41.45 -4.14 4.90
C GLY A 163 -41.59 -5.24 3.84
N ALA A 164 -42.30 -4.98 2.74
CA ALA A 164 -42.38 -5.92 1.62
C ALA A 164 -41.11 -5.87 0.78
N ASN A 165 -40.73 -6.98 0.15
CA ASN A 165 -39.61 -7.01 -0.78
C ASN A 165 -39.85 -6.00 -1.91
N ALA A 166 -38.87 -5.19 -2.19
CA ALA A 166 -38.95 -4.19 -3.27
C ALA A 166 -37.56 -4.01 -3.87
N ASP A 167 -37.46 -4.14 -5.18
CA ASP A 167 -36.23 -3.88 -5.89
C ASP A 167 -35.85 -2.42 -5.73
N ALA A 168 -34.62 -2.17 -5.29
CA ALA A 168 -34.12 -0.83 -5.12
C ALA A 168 -32.58 -0.83 -5.17
N ASP A 169 -32.05 0.25 -5.67
CA ASP A 169 -30.61 0.52 -5.66
C ASP A 169 -30.07 0.56 -4.22
N PHE A 170 -28.84 0.11 -4.05
CA PHE A 170 -28.19 0.12 -2.74
C PHE A 170 -26.67 0.28 -2.83
N HIS A 171 -26.10 0.72 -1.74
CA HIS A 171 -24.66 0.67 -1.49
C HIS A 171 -24.36 -0.45 -0.51
N LEU A 172 -23.32 -1.21 -0.76
CA LEU A 172 -22.82 -2.27 0.11
C LEU A 172 -21.36 -1.97 0.47
N ILE A 173 -21.05 -2.07 1.75
CA ILE A 173 -19.66 -2.02 2.27
C ILE A 173 -19.39 -3.32 3.00
N VAL A 174 -18.23 -3.91 2.75
CA VAL A 174 -17.73 -5.12 3.39
C VAL A 174 -16.35 -4.81 3.97
N ILE A 175 -16.18 -5.04 5.26
CA ILE A 175 -14.93 -4.77 6.01
C ILE A 175 -14.44 -6.09 6.56
N CYS A 176 -13.27 -6.51 6.11
CA CYS A 176 -12.61 -7.73 6.55
C CYS A 176 -11.53 -7.43 7.61
N PRO A 177 -11.28 -8.36 8.55
CA PRO A 177 -10.27 -8.22 9.59
C PRO A 177 -8.84 -8.23 9.05
#